data_129604fa0c6adc2246720fcebc1ed05f
#
_entry.id   129604fa0c6adc2246720fcebc1ed05f
#
_cell.length_a   1.000
_cell.length_b   1.000
_cell.length_c   1.000
_cell.angle_alpha   90.00
_cell.angle_beta   90.00
_cell.angle_gamma   90.00
#
_symmetry.space_group_name_H-M   'P 1'
#
loop_
_entity.id
_entity.type
_entity.pdbx_description
1 polymer ?
#
loop_
_entity_poly.entity_id
_entity_poly.type
_entity_poly.pdbx_seq_one_letter_code
_entity_poly.pdbx_strand_id
1 'polypeptide(L)'
;MSETLEPAIPDELDRQAERLMHRLCDKELTVATAESCTGGMLAALLTDIEGAGHGFERGFVTYTKDSKAELLGIDRELLDRNEAVSEVVARAMAEGAIARSHADIALSATGFAGPAGPGHEEGLVHMALAQRGRDTVHRVEHFGQKGRGFIRVKSLKVLMEMLEQALEEA
;
A
#
# COMPACT_ATOMS: atom_id res chain seq x y z
N MET A 1 3.94 -22.86 9.91
CA MET A 1 3.35 -22.66 8.58
C MET A 1 3.13 -21.18 8.36
N SER A 2 3.40 -20.69 7.16
CA SER A 2 3.16 -19.29 6.82
C SER A 2 1.69 -19.13 6.41
N GLU A 3 0.85 -18.61 7.30
CA GLU A 3 -0.59 -18.36 7.03
C GLU A 3 -0.82 -17.33 5.89
N THR A 4 0.23 -16.68 5.42
CA THR A 4 0.13 -15.50 4.54
C THR A 4 0.08 -15.85 3.07
N LEU A 5 0.62 -17.00 2.69
CA LEU A 5 0.67 -17.41 1.28
C LEU A 5 -0.46 -18.38 0.93
N GLU A 6 -1.28 -18.77 1.90
CA GLU A 6 -2.42 -19.66 1.68
C GLU A 6 -3.73 -18.98 1.26
N PRO A 7 -4.10 -17.78 1.74
CA PRO A 7 -5.33 -17.20 1.22
C PRO A 7 -5.13 -16.77 -0.22
N ALA A 8 -5.79 -17.46 -1.12
CA ALA A 8 -5.96 -16.99 -2.49
C ALA A 8 -6.55 -15.56 -2.44
N ILE A 9 -6.11 -14.68 -3.32
CA ILE A 9 -6.75 -13.39 -3.53
C ILE A 9 -8.21 -13.68 -3.93
N PRO A 10 -9.22 -13.05 -3.27
CA PRO A 10 -10.60 -13.24 -3.66
C PRO A 10 -10.84 -12.79 -5.11
N ASP A 11 -11.58 -13.58 -5.88
CA ASP A 11 -11.90 -13.27 -7.29
C ASP A 11 -12.46 -11.86 -7.49
N GLU A 12 -13.21 -11.33 -6.52
CA GLU A 12 -13.75 -9.96 -6.58
C GLU A 12 -12.63 -8.92 -6.54
N LEU A 13 -11.62 -9.12 -5.67
CA LEU A 13 -10.48 -8.22 -5.54
C LEU A 13 -9.58 -8.29 -6.77
N ASP A 14 -9.37 -9.48 -7.30
CA ASP A 14 -8.61 -9.71 -8.53
C ASP A 14 -9.26 -8.97 -9.71
N ARG A 15 -10.57 -9.17 -9.93
CA ARG A 15 -11.32 -8.44 -10.95
C ARG A 15 -11.33 -6.91 -10.74
N GLN A 16 -11.34 -6.45 -9.49
CA GLN A 16 -11.23 -5.02 -9.20
C GLN A 16 -9.87 -4.48 -9.60
N ALA A 17 -8.79 -5.18 -9.24
CA ALA A 17 -7.43 -4.81 -9.64
C ALA A 17 -7.27 -4.78 -11.17
N GLU A 18 -7.79 -5.79 -11.87
CA GLU A 18 -7.80 -5.84 -13.34
C GLU A 18 -8.46 -4.60 -13.95
N ARG A 19 -9.67 -4.26 -13.52
CA ARG A 19 -10.38 -3.06 -14.03
C ARG A 19 -9.61 -1.77 -13.76
N LEU A 20 -9.01 -1.64 -12.56
CA LEU A 20 -8.29 -0.43 -12.18
C LEU A 20 -6.97 -0.28 -12.94
N MET A 21 -6.24 -1.38 -13.15
CA MET A 21 -5.00 -1.36 -13.93
C MET A 21 -5.27 -1.01 -15.40
N HIS A 22 -6.32 -1.54 -16.01
CA HIS A 22 -6.71 -1.13 -17.36
C HIS A 22 -7.12 0.36 -17.41
N ARG A 23 -7.87 0.85 -16.42
CA ARG A 23 -8.21 2.29 -16.35
C ARG A 23 -6.99 3.19 -16.18
N LEU A 24 -5.97 2.76 -15.42
CA LEU A 24 -4.67 3.47 -15.35
C LEU A 24 -4.02 3.56 -16.72
N CYS A 25 -3.93 2.42 -17.42
CA CYS A 25 -3.35 2.35 -18.76
C CYS A 25 -4.10 3.23 -19.77
N ASP A 26 -5.43 3.21 -19.76
CA ASP A 26 -6.28 4.02 -20.64
C ASP A 26 -6.10 5.53 -20.42
N LYS A 27 -5.76 5.92 -19.18
CA LYS A 27 -5.47 7.31 -18.80
C LYS A 27 -3.98 7.67 -18.95
N GLU A 28 -3.14 6.76 -19.41
CA GLU A 28 -1.67 6.91 -19.47
C GLU A 28 -1.06 7.25 -18.11
N LEU A 29 -1.67 6.76 -17.00
CA LEU A 29 -1.20 6.93 -15.64
C LEU A 29 -0.46 5.68 -15.16
N THR A 30 0.49 5.88 -14.25
CA THR A 30 1.28 4.82 -13.64
C THR A 30 1.17 4.82 -12.12
N VAL A 31 1.27 3.63 -11.52
CA VAL A 31 1.19 3.44 -10.07
C VAL A 31 2.48 2.84 -9.51
N ALA A 32 2.86 3.30 -8.33
CA ALA A 32 3.90 2.69 -7.48
C ALA A 32 3.30 2.22 -6.16
N THR A 33 3.97 1.30 -5.48
CA THR A 33 3.59 0.81 -4.16
C THR A 33 4.70 1.00 -3.14
N ALA A 34 4.32 1.32 -1.88
CA ALA A 34 5.21 1.36 -0.72
C ALA A 34 4.63 0.50 0.40
N GLU A 35 5.13 -0.71 0.53
CA GLU A 35 4.57 -1.74 1.37
C GLU A 35 5.43 -2.06 2.59
N SER A 36 4.78 -2.21 3.74
CA SER A 36 5.37 -2.72 4.96
C SER A 36 4.66 -4.00 5.40
N CYS A 37 3.51 -3.91 6.04
CA CYS A 37 2.78 -5.08 6.54
C CYS A 37 2.20 -6.00 5.45
N THR A 38 1.97 -5.50 4.25
CA THR A 38 1.48 -6.27 3.11
C THR A 38 2.56 -7.07 2.39
N GLY A 39 3.85 -6.69 2.58
CA GLY A 39 5.00 -7.50 2.22
C GLY A 39 5.17 -7.79 0.73
N GLY A 40 4.72 -6.91 -0.15
CA GLY A 40 4.78 -7.08 -1.61
C GLY A 40 3.51 -7.67 -2.24
N MET A 41 2.47 -7.98 -1.44
CA MET A 41 1.23 -8.55 -1.97
C MET A 41 0.47 -7.57 -2.87
N LEU A 42 0.53 -6.26 -2.57
CA LEU A 42 -0.09 -5.24 -3.42
C LEU A 42 0.62 -5.17 -4.78
N ALA A 43 1.94 -5.10 -4.78
CA ALA A 43 2.72 -5.14 -6.02
C ALA A 43 2.46 -6.43 -6.82
N ALA A 44 2.40 -7.59 -6.14
CA ALA A 44 2.08 -8.84 -6.78
C ALA A 44 0.69 -8.83 -7.44
N LEU A 45 -0.35 -8.34 -6.72
CA LEU A 45 -1.70 -8.21 -7.24
C LEU A 45 -1.76 -7.33 -8.50
N LEU A 46 -1.10 -6.16 -8.47
CA LEU A 46 -1.14 -5.21 -9.59
C LEU A 46 -0.32 -5.67 -10.81
N THR A 47 0.69 -6.52 -10.60
CA THR A 47 1.54 -7.05 -11.68
C THR A 47 1.07 -8.38 -12.27
N ASP A 48 0.07 -9.01 -11.67
CA ASP A 48 -0.53 -10.27 -12.17
C ASP A 48 -1.51 -10.05 -13.32
N ILE A 49 -1.82 -8.80 -13.65
CA ILE A 49 -2.81 -8.43 -14.67
C ILE A 49 -2.17 -8.48 -16.07
N GLU A 50 -2.63 -9.40 -16.89
CA GLU A 50 -2.15 -9.56 -18.26
C GLU A 50 -2.48 -8.32 -19.12
N GLY A 51 -1.49 -7.84 -19.87
CA GLY A 51 -1.62 -6.68 -20.76
C GLY A 51 -1.59 -5.32 -20.08
N ALA A 52 -1.62 -5.23 -18.74
CA ALA A 52 -1.64 -3.96 -18.00
C ALA A 52 -0.30 -3.62 -17.29
N GLY A 53 0.76 -4.35 -17.58
CA GLY A 53 2.05 -4.19 -16.90
C GLY A 53 2.69 -2.80 -17.03
N HIS A 54 2.38 -2.05 -18.07
CA HIS A 54 2.89 -0.69 -18.26
C HIS A 54 2.23 0.35 -17.32
N GLY A 55 1.11 0.03 -16.67
CA GLY A 55 0.50 0.84 -15.63
C GLY A 55 1.18 0.72 -14.26
N PHE A 56 2.02 -0.31 -14.04
CA PHE A 56 2.78 -0.47 -12.81
C PHE A 56 4.24 -0.02 -13.01
N GLU A 57 4.69 0.98 -12.26
CA GLU A 57 6.02 1.55 -12.43
C GLU A 57 7.05 0.86 -11.54
N ARG A 58 6.83 0.79 -10.22
CA ARG A 58 7.68 0.06 -9.26
C ARG A 58 7.02 -0.18 -7.92
N GLY A 59 7.59 -1.12 -7.15
CA GLY A 59 7.21 -1.39 -5.77
C GLY A 59 8.39 -1.25 -4.82
N PHE A 60 8.13 -0.67 -3.64
CA PHE A 60 9.04 -0.59 -2.53
C PHE A 60 8.52 -1.45 -1.39
N VAL A 61 9.26 -2.49 -1.00
CA VAL A 61 8.96 -3.27 0.21
C VAL A 61 9.91 -2.83 1.30
N THR A 62 9.39 -2.05 2.26
CA THR A 62 10.19 -1.41 3.32
C THR A 62 9.66 -1.83 4.69
N TYR A 63 10.36 -2.72 5.37
CA TYR A 63 9.90 -3.31 6.62
C TYR A 63 10.46 -2.62 7.87
N THR A 64 11.71 -2.18 7.82
CA THR A 64 12.40 -1.47 8.90
C THR A 64 12.34 0.04 8.72
N LYS A 65 12.60 0.80 9.79
CA LYS A 65 12.76 2.26 9.72
C LYS A 65 13.90 2.63 8.78
N ASP A 66 15.00 1.89 8.81
CA ASP A 66 16.15 2.11 7.95
C ASP A 66 15.80 1.96 6.47
N SER A 67 15.11 0.88 6.10
CA SER A 67 14.68 0.69 4.71
C SER A 67 13.69 1.75 4.24
N LYS A 68 12.83 2.27 5.13
CA LYS A 68 11.93 3.40 4.82
C LYS A 68 12.72 4.69 4.55
N ALA A 69 13.73 4.97 5.37
CA ALA A 69 14.60 6.13 5.16
C ALA A 69 15.41 6.01 3.86
N GLU A 70 16.04 4.87 3.62
CA GLU A 70 16.95 4.65 2.49
C GLU A 70 16.22 4.61 1.15
N LEU A 71 15.15 3.81 1.06
CA LEU A 71 14.45 3.58 -0.21
C LEU A 71 13.42 4.65 -0.53
N LEU A 72 12.70 5.16 0.48
CA LEU A 72 11.65 6.16 0.28
C LEU A 72 12.10 7.59 0.59
N GLY A 73 13.32 7.76 1.12
CA GLY A 73 13.86 9.08 1.48
C GLY A 73 13.12 9.75 2.64
N ILE A 74 12.48 8.97 3.50
CA ILE A 74 11.79 9.49 4.68
C ILE A 74 12.81 9.96 5.70
N ASP A 75 12.61 11.15 6.25
CA ASP A 75 13.48 11.71 7.26
C ASP A 75 13.57 10.78 8.48
N ARG A 76 14.79 10.48 8.91
CA ARG A 76 15.06 9.66 10.09
C ARG A 76 14.45 10.24 11.35
N GLU A 77 14.51 11.55 11.52
CA GLU A 77 13.95 12.22 12.68
C GLU A 77 12.41 12.05 12.74
N LEU A 78 11.73 12.08 11.58
CA LEU A 78 10.31 11.77 11.48
C LEU A 78 10.02 10.32 11.93
N LEU A 79 10.80 9.36 11.45
CA LEU A 79 10.64 7.95 11.81
C LEU A 79 10.96 7.66 13.29
N ASP A 80 11.87 8.41 13.90
CA ASP A 80 12.25 8.23 15.29
C ASP A 80 11.25 8.84 16.27
N ARG A 81 10.61 9.95 15.87
CA ARG A 81 9.58 10.61 16.67
C ARG A 81 8.20 9.97 16.56
N ASN A 82 7.97 9.16 15.54
CA ASN A 82 6.69 8.52 15.29
C ASN A 82 6.80 7.00 15.35
N GLU A 83 5.69 6.36 15.70
CA GLU A 83 5.56 4.92 15.53
C GLU A 83 5.56 4.57 14.04
N ALA A 84 6.18 3.43 13.69
CA ALA A 84 6.22 2.95 12.31
C ALA A 84 4.81 2.68 11.73
N VAL A 85 3.84 2.41 12.60
CA VAL A 85 2.42 2.25 12.28
C VAL A 85 1.69 3.52 12.73
N SER A 86 1.59 4.48 11.84
CA SER A 86 0.93 5.77 12.08
C SER A 86 0.53 6.43 10.76
N GLU A 87 -0.41 7.37 10.83
CA GLU A 87 -0.81 8.20 9.67
C GLU A 87 0.38 8.93 9.06
N VAL A 88 1.20 9.57 9.91
CA VAL A 88 2.37 10.34 9.46
C VAL A 88 3.32 9.48 8.63
N VAL A 89 3.60 8.25 9.09
CA VAL A 89 4.49 7.34 8.36
C VAL A 89 3.83 6.79 7.10
N ALA A 90 2.53 6.47 7.11
CA ALA A 90 1.83 6.03 5.91
C ALA A 90 1.84 7.09 4.81
N ARG A 91 1.55 8.35 5.16
CA ARG A 91 1.64 9.48 4.22
C ARG A 91 3.06 9.65 3.67
N ALA A 92 4.05 9.68 4.55
CA ALA A 92 5.45 9.82 4.15
C ALA A 92 5.92 8.67 3.24
N MET A 93 5.40 7.44 3.44
CA MET A 93 5.69 6.31 2.56
C MET A 93 5.13 6.51 1.15
N ALA A 94 3.88 6.94 1.02
CA ALA A 94 3.27 7.21 -0.29
C ALA A 94 3.96 8.38 -1.01
N GLU A 95 4.22 9.48 -0.31
CA GLU A 95 4.92 10.65 -0.82
C GLU A 95 6.37 10.32 -1.22
N GLY A 96 7.06 9.53 -0.40
CA GLY A 96 8.40 9.03 -0.70
C GLY A 96 8.43 8.16 -1.96
N ALA A 97 7.42 7.30 -2.15
CA ALA A 97 7.30 6.50 -3.35
C ALA A 97 7.10 7.37 -4.61
N ILE A 98 6.28 8.42 -4.55
CA ILE A 98 6.15 9.41 -5.63
C ILE A 98 7.49 10.10 -5.91
N ALA A 99 8.19 10.54 -4.87
CA ALA A 99 9.45 11.25 -5.01
C ALA A 99 10.59 10.38 -5.58
N ARG A 100 10.54 9.08 -5.34
CA ARG A 100 11.56 8.08 -5.74
C ARG A 100 11.19 7.27 -6.97
N SER A 101 10.11 7.63 -7.67
CA SER A 101 9.63 6.96 -8.87
C SER A 101 9.23 7.96 -9.94
N HIS A 102 8.84 7.44 -11.10
CA HIS A 102 8.18 8.20 -12.15
C HIS A 102 6.64 8.03 -12.13
N ALA A 103 6.12 7.31 -11.14
CA ALA A 103 4.70 7.06 -11.01
C ALA A 103 3.89 8.35 -10.79
N ASP A 104 2.65 8.35 -11.28
CA ASP A 104 1.68 9.44 -11.09
C ASP A 104 0.93 9.30 -9.77
N ILE A 105 0.71 8.04 -9.34
CA ILE A 105 0.02 7.66 -8.12
C ILE A 105 0.91 6.70 -7.32
N ALA A 106 0.91 6.82 -6.00
CA ALA A 106 1.54 5.83 -5.12
C ALA A 106 0.62 5.44 -3.98
N LEU A 107 0.57 4.14 -3.71
CA LEU A 107 -0.18 3.54 -2.62
C LEU A 107 0.76 3.06 -1.52
N SER A 108 0.43 3.28 -0.26
CA SER A 108 1.23 2.80 0.86
C SER A 108 0.40 2.07 1.92
N ALA A 109 1.05 1.13 2.63
CA ALA A 109 0.47 0.44 3.78
C ALA A 109 1.50 0.17 4.86
N THR A 110 1.17 0.54 6.10
CA THR A 110 1.92 0.18 7.31
C THR A 110 0.96 -0.23 8.42
N GLY A 111 1.23 -1.31 9.14
CA GLY A 111 0.28 -1.83 10.10
C GLY A 111 0.78 -3.06 10.86
N PHE A 112 -0.06 -3.52 11.79
CA PHE A 112 0.13 -4.76 12.55
C PHE A 112 -0.75 -5.86 11.94
N ALA A 113 -0.24 -6.57 10.94
CA ALA A 113 -0.97 -7.64 10.27
C ALA A 113 -0.99 -8.98 11.04
N GLY A 114 -0.34 -9.06 12.18
CA GLY A 114 -0.30 -10.24 13.06
C GLY A 114 -0.15 -9.82 14.51
N PRO A 115 0.15 -10.75 15.41
CA PRO A 115 0.26 -10.44 16.82
C PRO A 115 1.11 -9.20 17.05
N ALA A 116 0.50 -8.19 17.65
CA ALA A 116 1.16 -6.94 18.01
C ALA A 116 1.73 -7.05 19.42
N GLY A 117 2.87 -6.39 19.67
CA GLY A 117 3.46 -6.34 21.00
C GLY A 117 2.57 -5.57 22.00
N PRO A 118 2.94 -5.55 23.29
CA PRO A 118 2.19 -4.82 24.32
C PRO A 118 1.97 -3.36 23.93
N GLY A 119 0.73 -2.89 24.09
CA GLY A 119 0.34 -1.51 23.76
C GLY A 119 0.00 -1.26 22.29
N HIS A 120 0.11 -2.26 21.43
CA HIS A 120 -0.24 -2.17 20.02
C HIS A 120 -1.49 -2.98 19.69
N GLU A 121 -2.25 -2.52 18.70
CA GLU A 121 -3.50 -3.14 18.25
C GLU A 121 -3.25 -4.02 17.00
N GLU A 122 -3.46 -5.34 17.13
CA GLU A 122 -3.46 -6.23 15.96
C GLU A 122 -4.60 -5.85 15.00
N GLY A 123 -4.30 -5.75 13.73
CA GLY A 123 -5.26 -5.34 12.71
C GLY A 123 -5.37 -3.84 12.49
N LEU A 124 -4.63 -3.01 13.25
CA LEU A 124 -4.49 -1.59 12.94
C LEU A 124 -3.60 -1.43 11.70
N VAL A 125 -4.15 -0.82 10.64
CA VAL A 125 -3.42 -0.54 9.40
C VAL A 125 -3.70 0.88 8.94
N HIS A 126 -2.64 1.63 8.73
CA HIS A 126 -2.65 2.94 8.10
C HIS A 126 -2.28 2.80 6.62
N MET A 127 -3.08 3.40 5.76
CA MET A 127 -2.90 3.38 4.30
C MET A 127 -2.94 4.80 3.76
N ALA A 128 -2.17 5.08 2.73
CA ALA A 128 -2.22 6.38 2.08
C ALA A 128 -2.11 6.24 0.56
N LEU A 129 -2.65 7.24 -0.13
CA LEU A 129 -2.52 7.44 -1.57
C LEU A 129 -1.98 8.84 -1.81
N ALA A 130 -0.82 8.92 -2.47
CA ALA A 130 -0.27 10.16 -2.98
C ALA A 130 -0.45 10.24 -4.49
N GLN A 131 -0.79 11.40 -5.00
CA GLN A 131 -0.91 11.68 -6.44
C GLN A 131 -0.17 12.98 -6.75
N ARG A 132 0.55 13.02 -7.88
CA ARG A 132 1.29 14.22 -8.26
C ARG A 132 0.35 15.44 -8.37
N GLY A 133 0.70 16.51 -7.67
CA GLY A 133 -0.05 17.77 -7.70
C GLY A 133 -1.34 17.79 -6.87
N ARG A 134 -1.58 16.78 -6.06
CA ARG A 134 -2.73 16.70 -5.14
C ARG A 134 -2.29 16.41 -3.71
N ASP A 135 -3.17 16.68 -2.77
CA ASP A 135 -2.96 16.33 -1.37
C ASP A 135 -3.03 14.81 -1.17
N THR A 136 -2.14 14.28 -0.32
CA THR A 136 -2.12 12.86 0.04
C THR A 136 -3.36 12.50 0.84
N VAL A 137 -4.06 11.45 0.42
CA VAL A 137 -5.24 10.91 1.11
C VAL A 137 -4.79 9.80 2.08
N HIS A 138 -5.43 9.71 3.24
CA HIS A 138 -5.14 8.70 4.25
C HIS A 138 -6.42 7.97 4.67
N ARG A 139 -6.30 6.67 4.93
CA ARG A 139 -7.31 5.83 5.58
C ARG A 139 -6.66 4.99 6.68
N VAL A 140 -7.40 4.79 7.75
CA VAL A 140 -7.05 3.89 8.86
C VAL A 140 -8.14 2.85 9.03
N GLU A 141 -7.74 1.61 9.25
CA GLU A 141 -8.65 0.51 9.48
C GLU A 141 -8.25 -0.29 10.73
N HIS A 142 -9.25 -0.78 11.44
CA HIS A 142 -9.15 -1.59 12.65
C HIS A 142 -9.74 -2.97 12.37
N PHE A 143 -9.00 -3.85 11.71
CA PHE A 143 -9.50 -5.16 11.28
C PHE A 143 -9.64 -6.17 12.42
N GLY A 144 -9.02 -5.89 13.58
CA GLY A 144 -9.01 -6.77 14.75
C GLY A 144 -8.13 -8.02 14.56
N GLN A 145 -8.19 -8.91 15.52
CA GLN A 145 -7.39 -10.14 15.59
C GLN A 145 -7.95 -11.21 14.63
N LYS A 146 -7.76 -11.06 13.35
CA LYS A 146 -8.28 -11.96 12.29
C LYS A 146 -7.20 -12.77 11.58
N GLY A 147 -5.96 -12.64 12.02
CA GLY A 147 -4.81 -13.30 11.40
C GLY A 147 -4.23 -12.55 10.20
N ARG A 148 -2.96 -12.80 9.95
CA ARG A 148 -2.12 -12.06 8.99
C ARG A 148 -2.68 -12.07 7.57
N GLY A 149 -3.12 -13.22 7.08
CA GLY A 149 -3.65 -13.34 5.72
C GLY A 149 -4.90 -12.49 5.52
N PHE A 150 -5.86 -12.58 6.45
CA PHE A 150 -7.09 -11.78 6.40
C PHE A 150 -6.80 -10.28 6.41
N ILE A 151 -5.96 -9.81 7.34
CA ILE A 151 -5.61 -8.39 7.48
C ILE A 151 -4.95 -7.87 6.21
N ARG A 152 -4.01 -8.63 5.63
CA ARG A 152 -3.34 -8.26 4.38
C ARG A 152 -4.33 -8.14 3.21
N VAL A 153 -5.18 -9.13 2.99
CA VAL A 153 -6.18 -9.11 1.91
C VAL A 153 -7.16 -7.95 2.09
N LYS A 154 -7.61 -7.68 3.32
CA LYS A 154 -8.47 -6.53 3.60
C LYS A 154 -7.78 -5.19 3.34
N SER A 155 -6.50 -5.09 3.66
CA SER A 155 -5.70 -3.89 3.34
C SER A 155 -5.60 -3.68 1.82
N LEU A 156 -5.39 -4.73 1.04
CA LEU A 156 -5.39 -4.65 -0.42
C LEU A 156 -6.74 -4.13 -0.95
N LYS A 157 -7.86 -4.62 -0.41
CA LYS A 157 -9.20 -4.17 -0.82
C LYS A 157 -9.37 -2.67 -0.58
N VAL A 158 -9.00 -2.17 0.60
CA VAL A 158 -9.07 -0.73 0.91
C VAL A 158 -8.18 0.09 -0.01
N LEU A 159 -6.97 -0.37 -0.32
CA LEU A 159 -6.07 0.30 -1.25
C LEU A 159 -6.64 0.35 -2.68
N MET A 160 -7.34 -0.70 -3.13
CA MET A 160 -8.04 -0.69 -4.42
C MET A 160 -9.22 0.30 -4.42
N GLU A 161 -9.97 0.40 -3.33
CA GLU A 161 -11.03 1.41 -3.17
C GLU A 161 -10.46 2.84 -3.22
N MET A 162 -9.33 3.09 -2.58
CA MET A 162 -8.65 4.40 -2.64
C MET A 162 -8.18 4.73 -4.06
N LEU A 163 -7.61 3.75 -4.77
CA LEU A 163 -7.20 3.93 -6.17
C LEU A 163 -8.39 4.21 -7.08
N GLU A 164 -9.51 3.50 -6.89
CA GLU A 164 -10.75 3.71 -7.65
C GLU A 164 -11.26 5.13 -7.50
N GLN A 165 -11.34 5.65 -6.26
CA GLN A 165 -11.74 7.03 -5.97
C GLN A 165 -10.80 8.05 -6.64
N ALA A 166 -9.48 7.85 -6.54
CA ALA A 166 -8.52 8.74 -7.18
C ALA A 166 -8.66 8.79 -8.70
N LEU A 167 -9.01 7.66 -9.34
CA LEU A 167 -9.24 7.58 -10.79
C LEU A 167 -10.60 8.15 -11.24
N GLU A 168 -11.56 8.29 -10.35
CA GLU A 168 -12.84 8.97 -10.62
C GLU A 168 -12.69 10.49 -10.65
N GLU A 169 -11.76 11.00 -9.85
CA GLU A 169 -11.47 12.43 -9.71
C GLU A 169 -10.38 12.94 -10.68
N ALA A 170 -9.76 12.06 -11.45
CA ALA A 170 -8.61 12.35 -12.32
C ALA A 170 -9.01 12.81 -13.74
#